data_f2246639d385f8ab6431a26b57f53b58
#
_entry.id   f2246639d385f8ab6431a26b57f53b58
#
_cell.length_a   1.000
_cell.length_b   1.000
_cell.length_c   1.000
_cell.angle_alpha   90.00
_cell.angle_beta   90.00
_cell.angle_gamma   90.00
#
_symmetry.space_group_name_H-M   'P 1'
#
loop_
_entity.id
_entity.type
_entity.pdbx_description
1 polymer ?
#
loop_
_entity_poly.entity_id
_entity_poly.type
_entity_poly.pdbx_seq_one_letter_code
_entity_poly.pdbx_strand_id
1 'polypeptide(L)'
;LGDVYKRQLHEMMPDIKENELVLLCIGSDRSTGDSLGPLVGHKLSKALAGKLTIYGTLKSPVHAINLTDTLDQIYRVHDNPFVIAVDASLGTHNHIGYVTLSDTPLKPGLGVKKSLPEAGDVSITGIVNLSGIMEGMLLQSTRLHTVMSLADFISSGISVSYTHLR
;
A
#
# COMPACT_ATOMS: atom_id res chain seq x y z
N LEU A 1 14.15 5.51 13.06
CA LEU A 1 13.54 4.56 12.11
C LEU A 1 12.74 5.29 11.03
N GLY A 2 11.88 6.26 11.41
CA GLY A 2 11.07 7.02 10.45
C GLY A 2 11.87 7.78 9.40
N ASP A 3 12.99 8.38 9.77
CA ASP A 3 13.82 9.17 8.84
C ASP A 3 14.59 8.30 7.84
N VAL A 4 14.99 7.09 8.25
CA VAL A 4 15.61 6.10 7.34
C VAL A 4 14.60 5.64 6.29
N TYR A 5 13.39 5.29 6.69
CA TYR A 5 12.31 4.90 5.80
C TYR A 5 11.96 6.01 4.78
N LYS A 6 11.82 7.25 5.24
CA LYS A 6 11.52 8.40 4.39
C LYS A 6 12.61 8.64 3.34
N ARG A 7 13.89 8.54 3.75
CA ARG A 7 15.03 8.69 2.85
C ARG A 7 15.06 7.56 1.83
N GLN A 8 14.91 6.30 2.24
CA GLN A 8 14.88 5.16 1.33
C GLN A 8 13.74 5.26 0.31
N LEU A 9 12.55 5.63 0.77
CA LEU A 9 11.43 5.83 -0.14
C LEU A 9 11.71 6.94 -1.14
N HIS A 10 12.29 8.05 -0.70
CA HIS A 10 12.69 9.15 -1.57
C HIS A 10 13.73 8.72 -2.62
N GLU A 11 14.73 7.94 -2.21
CA GLU A 11 15.77 7.42 -3.12
C GLU A 11 15.23 6.44 -4.17
N MET A 12 14.13 5.74 -3.86
CA MET A 12 13.46 4.81 -4.79
C MET A 12 12.49 5.51 -5.75
N MET A 13 12.07 6.73 -5.44
CA MET A 13 11.14 7.48 -6.30
C MET A 13 11.91 8.17 -7.43
N PRO A 14 11.49 8.03 -8.69
CA PRO A 14 12.11 8.71 -9.82
C PRO A 14 11.84 10.22 -9.77
N ASP A 15 12.55 10.99 -10.61
CA ASP A 15 12.24 12.40 -10.80
C ASP A 15 10.79 12.55 -11.28
N ILE A 16 9.95 13.18 -10.46
CA ILE A 16 8.51 13.39 -10.74
C ILE A 16 8.28 14.21 -12.04
N LYS A 17 9.28 14.92 -12.51
CA LYS A 17 9.16 15.67 -13.77
C LYS A 17 9.04 14.78 -15.00
N GLU A 18 9.52 13.55 -14.92
CA GLU A 18 9.53 12.60 -16.05
C GLU A 18 8.47 11.47 -15.90
N ASN A 19 7.91 11.28 -14.70
CA ASN A 19 6.99 10.20 -14.41
C ASN A 19 5.76 10.71 -13.65
N GLU A 20 4.61 10.16 -13.95
CA GLU A 20 3.41 10.38 -13.15
C GLU A 20 3.39 9.43 -11.95
N LEU A 21 3.44 9.98 -10.73
CA LEU A 21 3.39 9.17 -9.52
C LEU A 21 1.95 8.73 -9.21
N VAL A 22 1.76 7.42 -9.11
CA VAL A 22 0.48 6.79 -8.78
C VAL A 22 0.62 5.95 -7.53
N LEU A 23 -0.27 6.12 -6.58
CA LEU A 23 -0.37 5.27 -5.39
C LEU A 23 -1.50 4.26 -5.56
N LEU A 24 -1.16 2.98 -5.44
CA LEU A 24 -2.09 1.86 -5.50
C LEU A 24 -2.18 1.19 -4.13
N CYS A 25 -3.25 1.43 -3.39
CA CYS A 25 -3.50 0.88 -2.07
C CYS A 25 -4.43 -0.32 -2.18
N ILE A 26 -3.91 -1.52 -1.89
CA ILE A 26 -4.63 -2.78 -2.06
C ILE A 26 -5.19 -3.24 -0.72
N GLY A 27 -6.40 -3.78 -0.73
CA GLY A 27 -7.06 -4.36 0.43
C GLY A 27 -8.56 -4.08 0.48
N SER A 28 -9.17 -4.44 1.61
CA SER A 28 -10.61 -4.30 1.84
C SER A 28 -10.91 -3.89 3.27
N ASP A 29 -11.85 -2.97 3.46
CA ASP A 29 -12.37 -2.57 4.78
C ASP A 29 -13.29 -3.60 5.44
N ARG A 30 -13.60 -4.70 4.73
CA ARG A 30 -14.39 -5.83 5.26
C ARG A 30 -13.62 -6.73 6.21
N SER A 31 -12.31 -6.57 6.29
CA SER A 31 -11.41 -7.31 7.16
C SER A 31 -10.41 -6.34 7.78
N THR A 32 -10.29 -6.33 9.11
CA THR A 32 -9.47 -5.34 9.81
C THR A 32 -8.02 -5.33 9.33
N GLY A 33 -7.37 -6.49 9.23
CA GLY A 33 -5.98 -6.56 8.77
C GLY A 33 -5.80 -6.11 7.33
N ASP A 34 -6.74 -6.47 6.48
CA ASP A 34 -6.72 -6.15 5.05
C ASP A 34 -7.09 -4.68 4.75
N SER A 35 -7.52 -3.93 5.76
CA SER A 35 -7.89 -2.51 5.61
C SER A 35 -6.70 -1.56 5.58
N LEU A 36 -5.47 -2.04 5.75
CA LEU A 36 -4.27 -1.19 5.79
C LEU A 36 -4.13 -0.32 4.52
N GLY A 37 -4.17 -0.93 3.34
CA GLY A 37 -4.10 -0.21 2.07
C GLY A 37 -5.20 0.86 1.94
N PRO A 38 -6.48 0.50 2.04
CA PRO A 38 -7.59 1.46 2.00
C PRO A 38 -7.49 2.60 3.02
N LEU A 39 -6.98 2.35 4.23
CA LEU A 39 -6.75 3.38 5.25
C LEU A 39 -5.64 4.35 4.84
N VAL A 40 -4.52 3.84 4.31
CA VAL A 40 -3.44 4.68 3.76
C VAL A 40 -3.96 5.55 2.63
N GLY A 41 -4.67 4.96 1.66
CA GLY A 41 -5.29 5.69 0.56
C GLY A 41 -6.27 6.77 1.03
N HIS A 42 -7.10 6.47 2.02
CA HIS A 42 -8.04 7.43 2.61
C HIS A 42 -7.33 8.61 3.30
N LYS A 43 -6.26 8.35 4.07
CA LYS A 43 -5.49 9.40 4.75
C LYS A 43 -4.80 10.31 3.74
N LEU A 44 -4.14 9.73 2.74
CA LEU A 44 -3.41 10.49 1.73
C LEU A 44 -4.33 11.22 0.74
N SER A 45 -5.50 10.68 0.42
CA SER A 45 -6.49 11.39 -0.41
C SER A 45 -6.98 12.71 0.20
N LYS A 46 -6.95 12.80 1.53
CA LYS A 46 -7.23 14.05 2.25
C LYS A 46 -5.99 14.96 2.34
N ALA A 47 -4.84 14.39 2.69
CA ALA A 47 -3.61 15.16 2.91
C ALA A 47 -3.00 15.71 1.61
N LEU A 48 -3.12 14.98 0.51
CA LEU A 48 -2.54 15.30 -0.79
C LEU A 48 -3.61 15.48 -1.88
N ALA A 49 -4.78 15.98 -1.50
CA ALA A 49 -5.90 16.20 -2.41
C ALA A 49 -5.48 17.00 -3.66
N GLY A 50 -5.73 16.45 -4.85
CA GLY A 50 -5.38 17.08 -6.14
C GLY A 50 -3.90 17.13 -6.47
N LYS A 51 -3.03 16.50 -5.65
CA LYS A 51 -1.58 16.49 -5.85
C LYS A 51 -1.03 15.12 -6.23
N LEU A 52 -1.65 14.06 -5.73
CA LEU A 52 -1.24 12.67 -5.96
C LEU A 52 -2.44 11.86 -6.42
N THR A 53 -2.25 11.08 -7.48
CA THR A 53 -3.27 10.13 -7.93
C THR A 53 -3.27 8.88 -7.06
N ILE A 54 -4.42 8.56 -6.48
CA ILE A 54 -4.58 7.46 -5.51
C ILE A 54 -5.71 6.53 -5.95
N TYR A 55 -5.38 5.25 -6.10
CA TYR A 55 -6.32 4.15 -6.27
C TYR A 55 -6.37 3.32 -4.99
N GLY A 56 -7.56 2.95 -4.55
CA GLY A 56 -7.76 2.18 -3.32
C GLY A 56 -7.89 3.08 -2.08
N THR A 57 -9.11 3.48 -1.79
CA THR A 57 -9.48 4.22 -0.58
C THR A 57 -10.56 3.45 0.17
N LEU A 58 -10.94 3.87 1.38
CA LEU A 58 -12.07 3.28 2.09
C LEU A 58 -13.39 3.39 1.30
N LYS A 59 -13.56 4.47 0.54
CA LYS A 59 -14.76 4.67 -0.28
C LYS A 59 -14.77 3.82 -1.56
N SER A 60 -13.58 3.60 -2.14
CA SER A 60 -13.39 2.86 -3.40
C SER A 60 -12.18 1.94 -3.24
N PRO A 61 -12.32 0.82 -2.55
CA PRO A 61 -11.20 -0.09 -2.30
C PRO A 61 -10.80 -0.85 -3.56
N VAL A 62 -9.50 -1.13 -3.68
CA VAL A 62 -8.93 -2.02 -4.69
C VAL A 62 -8.52 -3.32 -4.01
N HIS A 63 -9.12 -4.42 -4.44
CA HIS A 63 -8.95 -5.74 -3.84
C HIS A 63 -8.89 -6.83 -4.91
N ALA A 64 -8.78 -8.08 -4.52
CA ALA A 64 -8.56 -9.22 -5.42
C ALA A 64 -9.54 -9.32 -6.62
N ILE A 65 -10.77 -8.80 -6.48
CA ILE A 65 -11.78 -8.90 -7.55
C ILE A 65 -11.55 -7.86 -8.65
N ASN A 66 -11.14 -6.64 -8.29
CA ASN A 66 -11.02 -5.51 -9.23
C ASN A 66 -9.58 -5.06 -9.49
N LEU A 67 -8.58 -5.74 -8.91
CA LEU A 67 -7.17 -5.35 -9.04
C LEU A 67 -6.70 -5.37 -10.50
N THR A 68 -7.02 -6.40 -11.27
CA THR A 68 -6.63 -6.50 -12.68
C THR A 68 -7.19 -5.35 -13.50
N ASP A 69 -8.49 -5.09 -13.38
CA ASP A 69 -9.15 -3.98 -14.09
C ASP A 69 -8.58 -2.62 -13.67
N THR A 70 -8.22 -2.47 -12.40
CA THR A 70 -7.60 -1.24 -11.88
C THR A 70 -6.20 -1.04 -12.45
N LEU A 71 -5.38 -2.08 -12.53
CA LEU A 71 -4.05 -2.01 -13.15
C LEU A 71 -4.16 -1.64 -14.63
N ASP A 72 -5.06 -2.28 -15.37
CA ASP A 72 -5.31 -1.97 -16.77
C ASP A 72 -5.76 -0.51 -16.95
N GLN A 73 -6.58 -0.01 -16.05
CA GLN A 73 -6.98 1.40 -16.02
C GLN A 73 -5.79 2.33 -15.77
N ILE A 74 -4.95 2.04 -14.78
CA ILE A 74 -3.77 2.85 -14.44
C ILE A 74 -2.87 3.00 -15.67
N TYR A 75 -2.46 1.88 -16.29
CA TYR A 75 -1.54 1.90 -17.42
C TYR A 75 -2.14 2.41 -18.73
N ARG A 76 -3.46 2.53 -18.82
CA ARG A 76 -4.15 3.13 -19.96
C ARG A 76 -4.33 4.64 -19.82
N VAL A 77 -4.57 5.12 -18.58
CA VAL A 77 -4.95 6.52 -18.33
C VAL A 77 -3.72 7.40 -18.05
N HIS A 78 -2.71 6.84 -17.43
CA HIS A 78 -1.52 7.56 -17.02
C HIS A 78 -0.37 7.32 -18.00
N ASP A 79 0.33 8.39 -18.36
CA ASP A 79 1.52 8.31 -19.22
C ASP A 79 2.75 7.99 -18.37
N ASN A 80 3.40 6.85 -18.68
CA ASN A 80 4.58 6.37 -17.96
C ASN A 80 4.44 6.43 -16.42
N PRO A 81 3.41 5.80 -15.82
CA PRO A 81 3.19 5.92 -14.39
C PRO A 81 4.27 5.18 -13.59
N PHE A 82 4.76 5.82 -12.53
CA PHE A 82 5.53 5.14 -11.49
C PHE A 82 4.57 4.79 -10.34
N VAL A 83 4.37 3.50 -10.12
CA VAL A 83 3.35 2.99 -9.22
C VAL A 83 3.95 2.52 -7.91
N ILE A 84 3.54 3.11 -6.80
CA ILE A 84 3.82 2.62 -5.45
C ILE A 84 2.63 1.79 -4.98
N ALA A 85 2.83 0.50 -4.77
CA ALA A 85 1.81 -0.40 -4.25
C ALA A 85 1.89 -0.52 -2.72
N VAL A 86 0.76 -0.44 -2.04
CA VAL A 86 0.65 -0.58 -0.57
C VAL A 86 -0.33 -1.68 -0.25
N ASP A 87 0.06 -2.61 0.62
CA ASP A 87 -0.79 -3.72 1.05
C ASP A 87 -0.46 -4.15 2.49
N ALA A 88 -1.34 -4.93 3.10
CA ALA A 88 -1.08 -5.65 4.33
C ALA A 88 -0.27 -6.93 4.04
N SER A 89 0.55 -7.31 4.98
CA SER A 89 1.25 -8.59 4.97
C SER A 89 1.15 -9.31 6.32
N LEU A 90 1.40 -10.60 6.30
CA LEU A 90 1.53 -11.43 7.49
C LEU A 90 2.99 -11.81 7.67
N GLY A 91 3.41 -12.01 8.91
CA GLY A 91 4.81 -12.32 9.20
C GLY A 91 4.99 -13.09 10.50
N THR A 92 6.19 -13.06 11.06
CA THR A 92 6.47 -13.65 12.36
C THR A 92 6.01 -12.72 13.49
N HIS A 93 5.80 -13.28 14.68
CA HIS A 93 5.37 -12.55 15.87
C HIS A 93 6.23 -11.29 16.15
N ASN A 94 7.55 -11.41 16.00
CA ASN A 94 8.47 -10.32 16.29
C ASN A 94 8.46 -9.19 15.25
N HIS A 95 7.83 -9.41 14.11
CA HIS A 95 7.75 -8.42 13.02
C HIS A 95 6.37 -7.78 12.87
N ILE A 96 5.40 -8.16 13.70
CA ILE A 96 4.08 -7.48 13.70
C ILE A 96 4.28 -5.99 14.04
N GLY A 97 3.70 -5.11 13.23
CA GLY A 97 3.88 -3.68 13.35
C GLY A 97 5.08 -3.11 12.58
N TYR A 98 5.82 -3.94 11.84
CA TYR A 98 6.89 -3.48 10.96
C TYR A 98 6.35 -3.12 9.57
N VAL A 99 7.06 -2.21 8.92
CA VAL A 99 6.85 -1.84 7.52
C VAL A 99 8.03 -2.32 6.71
N THR A 100 7.76 -2.95 5.56
CA THR A 100 8.78 -3.29 4.57
C THR A 100 8.66 -2.40 3.35
N LEU A 101 9.79 -2.01 2.79
CA LEU A 101 9.91 -1.26 1.56
C LEU A 101 10.78 -2.06 0.60
N SER A 102 10.32 -2.27 -0.62
CA SER A 102 11.03 -3.03 -1.65
C SER A 102 10.97 -2.32 -2.99
N ASP A 103 12.06 -2.39 -3.74
CA ASP A 103 12.19 -1.94 -5.13
C ASP A 103 11.68 -2.97 -6.14
N THR A 104 10.80 -3.86 -5.71
CA THR A 104 10.18 -4.89 -6.53
C THR A 104 8.65 -4.80 -6.48
N PRO A 105 7.96 -5.28 -7.53
CA PRO A 105 6.50 -5.34 -7.52
C PRO A 105 5.94 -6.11 -6.32
N LEU A 106 4.80 -5.66 -5.85
CA LEU A 106 4.03 -6.35 -4.83
C LEU A 106 3.39 -7.60 -5.42
N LYS A 107 3.44 -8.70 -4.66
CA LYS A 107 2.70 -9.94 -4.94
C LYS A 107 1.50 -10.03 -4.02
N PRO A 108 0.34 -9.45 -4.40
CA PRO A 108 -0.84 -9.47 -3.56
C PRO A 108 -1.44 -10.88 -3.48
N GLY A 109 -2.26 -11.16 -2.48
CA GLY A 109 -2.97 -12.44 -2.42
C GLY A 109 -3.01 -13.08 -1.05
N LEU A 110 -2.72 -12.34 0.01
CA LEU A 110 -2.96 -12.83 1.37
C LEU A 110 -4.45 -13.18 1.53
N GLY A 111 -4.72 -14.40 1.96
CA GLY A 111 -6.08 -14.88 2.22
C GLY A 111 -6.92 -15.24 0.98
N VAL A 112 -6.38 -15.17 -0.23
CA VAL A 112 -7.07 -15.62 -1.45
C VAL A 112 -6.33 -16.78 -2.12
N LYS A 113 -7.08 -17.78 -2.58
CA LYS A 113 -6.54 -18.96 -3.28
C LYS A 113 -6.15 -18.70 -4.75
N LYS A 114 -6.31 -17.48 -5.24
CA LYS A 114 -6.12 -17.13 -6.65
C LYS A 114 -4.80 -16.38 -6.82
N SER A 115 -4.03 -16.75 -7.85
CA SER A 115 -2.88 -15.96 -8.28
C SER A 115 -3.35 -14.60 -8.81
N LEU A 116 -2.90 -13.53 -8.19
CA LEU A 116 -3.18 -12.16 -8.59
C LEU A 116 -1.98 -11.59 -9.35
N PRO A 117 -2.20 -10.60 -10.25
CA PRO A 117 -1.09 -9.94 -10.94
C PRO A 117 -0.18 -9.22 -9.95
N GLU A 118 1.11 -9.17 -10.26
CA GLU A 118 2.06 -8.32 -9.55
C GLU A 118 1.72 -6.84 -9.78
N ALA A 119 1.95 -6.00 -8.79
CA ALA A 119 1.53 -4.61 -8.80
C ALA A 119 2.62 -3.65 -8.35
N GLY A 120 2.80 -2.56 -9.10
CA GLY A 120 3.70 -1.46 -8.77
C GLY A 120 5.14 -1.66 -9.18
N ASP A 121 5.91 -0.58 -9.13
CA ASP A 121 7.36 -0.58 -9.33
C ASP A 121 8.09 -0.70 -7.98
N VAL A 122 7.49 -0.10 -6.95
CA VAL A 122 7.92 -0.18 -5.54
C VAL A 122 6.76 -0.70 -4.71
N SER A 123 7.06 -1.51 -3.71
CA SER A 123 6.07 -2.02 -2.78
C SER A 123 6.35 -1.63 -1.33
N ILE A 124 5.29 -1.27 -0.63
CA ILE A 124 5.26 -0.99 0.80
C ILE A 124 4.29 -1.96 1.45
N THR A 125 4.74 -2.77 2.40
CA THR A 125 3.83 -3.64 3.13
C THR A 125 3.91 -3.42 4.62
N GLY A 126 2.77 -3.51 5.31
CA GLY A 126 2.70 -3.48 6.76
C GLY A 126 2.38 -4.86 7.31
N ILE A 127 3.19 -5.37 8.23
CA ILE A 127 2.98 -6.67 8.86
C ILE A 127 1.93 -6.50 9.97
N VAL A 128 0.71 -6.94 9.68
CA VAL A 128 -0.46 -6.69 10.53
C VAL A 128 -0.75 -7.82 11.52
N ASN A 129 -0.36 -9.07 11.20
CA ASN A 129 -0.58 -10.25 12.05
C ASN A 129 0.39 -11.39 11.66
N LEU A 130 0.24 -12.54 12.33
CA LEU A 130 1.02 -13.75 12.09
C LEU A 130 0.71 -14.37 10.73
N SER A 131 1.72 -14.92 10.06
CA SER A 131 1.54 -15.84 8.95
C SER A 131 1.29 -17.25 9.47
N GLY A 132 0.49 -18.03 8.77
CA GLY A 132 0.21 -19.42 9.16
C GLY A 132 -1.02 -19.99 8.50
N ILE A 133 -1.60 -20.98 9.15
CA ILE A 133 -2.84 -21.63 8.72
C ILE A 133 -4.01 -20.66 8.96
N MET A 134 -4.97 -20.58 8.02
CA MET A 134 -6.19 -19.75 8.14
C MET A 134 -5.91 -18.21 8.11
N GLU A 135 -5.07 -17.76 7.21
CA GLU A 135 -4.67 -16.34 7.07
C GLU A 135 -5.87 -15.39 6.97
N GLY A 136 -6.94 -15.76 6.30
CA GLY A 136 -8.18 -14.97 6.24
C GLY A 136 -8.79 -14.68 7.61
N MET A 137 -8.78 -15.65 8.53
CA MET A 137 -9.25 -15.45 9.91
C MET A 137 -8.29 -14.56 10.70
N LEU A 138 -6.98 -14.70 10.49
CA LEU A 138 -5.98 -13.87 11.13
C LEU A 138 -6.12 -12.41 10.70
N LEU A 139 -6.39 -12.15 9.42
CA LEU A 139 -6.68 -10.80 8.93
C LEU A 139 -7.95 -10.22 9.56
N GLN A 140 -9.03 -11.02 9.69
CA GLN A 140 -10.27 -10.56 10.33
C GLN A 140 -10.10 -10.25 11.83
N SER A 141 -9.30 -11.04 12.54
CA SER A 141 -9.04 -10.88 13.99
C SER A 141 -7.88 -9.95 14.32
N THR A 142 -7.31 -9.28 13.35
CA THR A 142 -6.22 -8.32 13.54
C THR A 142 -6.66 -7.13 14.38
N ARG A 143 -5.80 -6.68 15.28
CA ARG A 143 -6.07 -5.49 16.10
C ARG A 143 -6.10 -4.22 15.26
N LEU A 144 -7.22 -3.49 15.33
CA LEU A 144 -7.36 -2.21 14.63
C LEU A 144 -6.26 -1.21 14.98
N HIS A 145 -5.83 -1.16 16.25
CA HIS A 145 -4.73 -0.29 16.69
C HIS A 145 -3.44 -0.52 15.88
N THR A 146 -3.07 -1.78 15.65
CA THR A 146 -1.89 -2.12 14.85
C THR A 146 -2.02 -1.61 13.42
N VAL A 147 -3.17 -1.82 12.79
CA VAL A 147 -3.43 -1.36 11.42
C VAL A 147 -3.43 0.16 11.32
N MET A 148 -4.05 0.84 12.28
CA MET A 148 -4.08 2.31 12.33
C MET A 148 -2.68 2.90 12.51
N SER A 149 -1.87 2.34 13.41
CA SER A 149 -0.49 2.78 13.64
C SER A 149 0.37 2.62 12.40
N LEU A 150 0.25 1.48 11.70
CA LEU A 150 0.93 1.24 10.42
C LEU A 150 0.46 2.21 9.33
N ALA A 151 -0.85 2.44 9.23
CA ALA A 151 -1.41 3.38 8.26
C ALA A 151 -0.91 4.81 8.50
N ASP A 152 -0.83 5.25 9.75
CA ASP A 152 -0.28 6.56 10.11
C ASP A 152 1.20 6.69 9.72
N PHE A 153 1.99 5.67 10.05
CA PHE A 153 3.41 5.64 9.71
C PHE A 153 3.66 5.67 8.20
N ILE A 154 3.00 4.80 7.43
CA ILE A 154 3.14 4.72 5.98
C ILE A 154 2.68 6.03 5.32
N SER A 155 1.50 6.55 5.69
CA SER A 155 0.96 7.78 5.13
C SER A 155 1.86 8.99 5.41
N SER A 156 2.40 9.10 6.62
CA SER A 156 3.37 10.15 6.97
C SER A 156 4.63 10.06 6.12
N GLY A 157 5.17 8.85 5.94
CA GLY A 157 6.35 8.61 5.12
C GLY A 157 6.16 9.03 3.67
N ILE A 158 5.08 8.60 3.04
CA ILE A 158 4.73 8.94 1.65
C ILE A 158 4.50 10.45 1.51
N SER A 159 3.75 11.06 2.42
CA SER A 159 3.45 12.50 2.37
C SER A 159 4.71 13.37 2.44
N VAL A 160 5.64 13.04 3.34
CA VAL A 160 6.91 13.76 3.48
C VAL A 160 7.79 13.55 2.25
N SER A 161 7.97 12.32 1.79
CA SER A 161 8.78 12.01 0.60
C SER A 161 8.23 12.72 -0.63
N TYR A 162 6.92 12.71 -0.85
CA TYR A 162 6.28 13.43 -1.95
C TYR A 162 6.49 14.94 -1.89
N THR A 163 6.44 15.55 -0.71
CA THR A 163 6.60 16.99 -0.55
C THR A 163 8.05 17.45 -0.83
N HIS A 164 9.04 16.60 -0.58
CA HIS A 164 10.45 16.87 -0.86
C HIS A 164 10.84 16.68 -2.33
N LEU A 165 10.01 15.99 -3.14
CA LEU A 165 10.24 15.79 -4.58
C LEU A 165 9.71 16.96 -5.43
N ARG A 166 9.01 17.92 -4.86
CA ARG A 166 8.49 19.12 -5.50
C ARG A 166 9.33 20.36 -5.16
#